data_51537398b977075a6616fe678fec9ca6
#
_entry.id   51537398b977075a6616fe678fec9ca6
#
_cell.length_a   1.000
_cell.length_b   1.000
_cell.length_c   1.000
_cell.angle_alpha   90.00
_cell.angle_beta   90.00
_cell.angle_gamma   90.00
#
_symmetry.space_group_name_H-M   'P 1'
#
loop_
_entity.id
_entity.type
_entity.pdbx_description
1 polymer ?
#
loop_
_entity_poly.entity_id
_entity_poly.type
_entity_poly.pdbx_seq_one_letter_code
_entity_poly.pdbx_strand_id
1 'polypeptide(L)'
;TIKTTTTKLLYPEPPLGNEELRVLKGICNRINPDISFATPISHLIDNANFKEAKIGISVSDSPNLQELGIGKEMFKDLTIELSRHILKANGRMIYGGNLDKDGFTTLFRDLSYQYGQKEKADSNVEYFDNYLSWPLYNNVTTSVIAKFLNSRINLIYATPGDKVHNSEYGDYIKPTTLELRLKYASSLTSMRKQMIESSVARIIVGGKV
;
A
#
# COMPACT_ATOMS: atom_id res chain seq x y z
N THR A 1 -22.11 -34.54 -15.18
CA THR A 1 -22.00 -33.33 -14.37
C THR A 1 -22.00 -32.15 -15.32
N ILE A 2 -23.15 -31.44 -15.41
CA ILE A 2 -23.29 -30.22 -16.23
C ILE A 2 -22.48 -29.13 -15.51
N LYS A 3 -21.41 -28.62 -16.14
CA LYS A 3 -20.71 -27.42 -15.66
C LYS A 3 -21.68 -26.24 -15.82
N THR A 4 -22.21 -25.74 -14.72
CA THR A 4 -22.92 -24.46 -14.69
C THR A 4 -21.95 -23.36 -15.05
N THR A 5 -22.04 -22.84 -16.25
CA THR A 5 -21.25 -21.71 -16.71
C THR A 5 -21.89 -20.43 -16.14
N THR A 6 -21.30 -19.86 -15.13
CA THR A 6 -21.75 -18.56 -14.60
C THR A 6 -21.47 -17.48 -15.65
N THR A 7 -22.51 -16.80 -16.10
CA THR A 7 -22.39 -15.70 -17.05
C THR A 7 -22.14 -14.40 -16.28
N LYS A 8 -21.06 -13.69 -16.58
CA LYS A 8 -20.76 -12.38 -16.00
C LYS A 8 -20.97 -11.28 -17.04
N LEU A 9 -21.86 -10.34 -16.73
CA LEU A 9 -22.13 -9.18 -17.58
C LEU A 9 -21.26 -8.02 -17.10
N LEU A 10 -20.40 -7.52 -17.96
CA LEU A 10 -19.58 -6.34 -17.70
C LEU A 10 -20.28 -5.09 -18.24
N TYR A 11 -20.33 -4.04 -17.45
CA TYR A 11 -20.90 -2.74 -17.81
C TYR A 11 -19.86 -1.63 -17.59
N PRO A 12 -19.98 -0.46 -18.25
CA PRO A 12 -19.01 0.62 -18.15
C PRO A 12 -18.87 1.17 -16.72
N GLU A 13 -17.70 1.73 -16.42
CA GLU A 13 -17.49 2.54 -15.21
C GLU A 13 -18.34 3.84 -15.27
N PRO A 14 -18.77 4.40 -14.14
CA PRO A 14 -18.55 3.94 -12.76
C PRO A 14 -19.48 2.79 -12.33
N PRO A 15 -19.20 2.12 -11.20
CA PRO A 15 -20.08 1.09 -10.65
C PRO A 15 -21.50 1.61 -10.44
N LEU A 16 -22.48 0.80 -10.82
CA LEU A 16 -23.89 1.12 -10.62
C LEU A 16 -24.23 1.20 -9.13
N GLY A 17 -25.14 2.11 -8.79
CA GLY A 17 -25.72 2.17 -7.46
C GLY A 17 -26.57 0.94 -7.12
N ASN A 18 -26.88 0.74 -5.84
CA ASN A 18 -27.63 -0.44 -5.38
C ASN A 18 -29.01 -0.57 -6.04
N GLU A 19 -29.70 0.54 -6.29
CA GLU A 19 -31.04 0.53 -6.92
C GLU A 19 -30.94 0.17 -8.41
N GLU A 20 -29.96 0.71 -9.13
CA GLU A 20 -29.71 0.39 -10.53
C GLU A 20 -29.34 -1.08 -10.70
N LEU A 21 -28.48 -1.61 -9.83
CA LEU A 21 -28.14 -3.04 -9.79
C LEU A 21 -29.36 -3.90 -9.49
N ARG A 22 -30.25 -3.47 -8.60
CA ARG A 22 -31.50 -4.18 -8.27
C ARG A 22 -32.42 -4.28 -9.48
N VAL A 23 -32.60 -3.19 -10.22
CA VAL A 23 -33.39 -3.14 -11.44
C VAL A 23 -32.80 -4.05 -12.52
N LEU A 24 -31.49 -3.96 -12.76
CA LEU A 24 -30.79 -4.79 -13.74
C LEU A 24 -30.89 -6.28 -13.40
N LYS A 25 -30.67 -6.65 -12.14
CA LYS A 25 -30.86 -8.02 -11.65
C LYS A 25 -32.29 -8.51 -11.86
N GLY A 26 -33.31 -7.66 -11.60
CA GLY A 26 -34.71 -7.99 -11.82
C GLY A 26 -35.05 -8.28 -13.29
N ILE A 27 -34.41 -7.57 -14.21
CA ILE A 27 -34.56 -7.80 -15.65
C ILE A 27 -33.82 -9.09 -16.07
N CYS A 28 -32.57 -9.25 -15.68
CA CYS A 28 -31.76 -10.36 -16.13
C CYS A 28 -32.13 -11.69 -15.48
N ASN A 29 -32.62 -11.71 -14.25
CA ASN A 29 -33.07 -12.94 -13.59
C ASN A 29 -34.26 -13.62 -14.30
N ARG A 30 -34.99 -12.90 -15.12
CA ARG A 30 -36.05 -13.47 -15.97
C ARG A 30 -35.49 -14.29 -17.14
N ILE A 31 -34.24 -14.01 -17.52
CA ILE A 31 -33.55 -14.65 -18.65
C ILE A 31 -32.59 -15.72 -18.12
N ASN A 32 -31.79 -15.38 -17.15
CA ASN A 32 -30.82 -16.27 -16.50
C ASN A 32 -30.56 -15.81 -15.05
N PRO A 33 -30.98 -16.59 -14.04
CA PRO A 33 -30.81 -16.24 -12.63
C PRO A 33 -29.33 -16.24 -12.17
N ASP A 34 -28.43 -16.89 -12.93
CA ASP A 34 -27.02 -17.02 -12.57
C ASP A 34 -26.14 -15.90 -13.16
N ILE A 35 -26.76 -14.84 -13.71
CA ILE A 35 -26.02 -13.66 -14.19
C ILE A 35 -25.49 -12.84 -13.01
N SER A 36 -24.19 -12.62 -12.99
CA SER A 36 -23.52 -11.65 -12.12
C SER A 36 -23.12 -10.40 -12.90
N PHE A 37 -22.96 -9.28 -12.19
CA PHE A 37 -22.66 -7.97 -12.77
C PHE A 37 -21.37 -7.43 -12.21
N ALA A 38 -20.52 -6.86 -13.07
CA ALA A 38 -19.30 -6.18 -12.65
C ALA A 38 -18.90 -5.11 -13.66
N THR A 39 -18.15 -4.11 -13.22
CA THR A 39 -17.36 -3.28 -14.13
C THR A 39 -16.10 -4.01 -14.57
N PRO A 40 -15.45 -3.62 -15.68
CA PRO A 40 -14.16 -4.20 -16.08
C PRO A 40 -13.12 -4.13 -14.98
N ILE A 41 -13.01 -3.00 -14.29
CA ILE A 41 -12.05 -2.81 -13.19
C ILE A 41 -12.41 -3.71 -12.00
N SER A 42 -13.67 -3.72 -11.55
CA SER A 42 -14.08 -4.58 -10.43
C SER A 42 -13.91 -6.05 -10.76
N HIS A 43 -14.17 -6.46 -12.02
CA HIS A 43 -13.94 -7.83 -12.45
C HIS A 43 -12.47 -8.23 -12.40
N LEU A 44 -11.58 -7.36 -12.83
CA LEU A 44 -10.13 -7.60 -12.74
C LEU A 44 -9.67 -7.70 -11.29
N ILE A 45 -10.15 -6.80 -10.43
CA ILE A 45 -9.79 -6.78 -9.01
C ILE A 45 -10.32 -8.03 -8.28
N ASP A 46 -11.58 -8.41 -8.51
CA ASP A 46 -12.21 -9.56 -7.85
C ASP A 46 -11.55 -10.89 -8.24
N ASN A 47 -10.94 -10.97 -9.42
CA ASN A 47 -10.20 -12.14 -9.88
C ASN A 47 -8.68 -12.03 -9.66
N ALA A 48 -8.20 -10.88 -9.23
CA ALA A 48 -6.79 -10.70 -8.92
C ALA A 48 -6.40 -11.53 -7.70
N ASN A 49 -5.32 -12.26 -7.83
CA ASN A 49 -4.68 -12.95 -6.72
C ASN A 49 -3.22 -12.53 -6.69
N PHE A 50 -2.89 -11.66 -5.75
CA PHE A 50 -1.54 -11.14 -5.54
C PHE A 50 -0.79 -11.92 -4.46
N LYS A 51 -1.18 -13.19 -4.23
CA LYS A 51 -0.51 -14.02 -3.22
C LYS A 51 1.00 -13.94 -3.42
N GLU A 52 1.70 -13.56 -2.35
CA GLU A 52 3.15 -13.35 -2.31
C GLU A 52 3.66 -12.17 -3.17
N ALA A 53 2.81 -11.52 -3.95
CA ALA A 53 3.22 -10.34 -4.69
C ALA A 53 3.41 -9.13 -3.76
N LYS A 54 4.57 -8.50 -3.88
CA LYS A 54 4.91 -7.29 -3.12
C LYS A 54 4.67 -6.06 -4.00
N ILE A 55 3.73 -5.22 -3.59
CA ILE A 55 3.32 -4.02 -4.32
C ILE A 55 3.88 -2.79 -3.63
N GLY A 56 4.80 -2.09 -4.29
CA GLY A 56 5.35 -0.83 -3.81
C GLY A 56 4.31 0.29 -3.91
N ILE A 57 4.13 1.06 -2.84
CA ILE A 57 3.28 2.25 -2.83
C ILE A 57 4.19 3.46 -2.63
N SER A 58 4.08 4.45 -3.50
CA SER A 58 4.73 5.74 -3.37
C SER A 58 3.66 6.81 -3.24
N VAL A 59 3.64 7.47 -2.11
CA VAL A 59 2.69 8.54 -1.83
C VAL A 59 3.47 9.84 -1.68
N SER A 60 3.11 10.86 -2.43
CA SER A 60 3.74 12.18 -2.34
C SER A 60 2.68 13.27 -2.43
N ASP A 61 2.50 13.98 -1.34
CA ASP A 61 1.70 15.21 -1.31
C ASP A 61 2.43 16.33 -2.07
N SER A 62 1.68 17.08 -2.88
CA SER A 62 2.21 18.19 -3.66
C SER A 62 1.23 19.37 -3.59
N PRO A 63 1.70 20.60 -3.46
CA PRO A 63 0.85 21.80 -3.55
C PRO A 63 -0.01 21.83 -4.82
N ASN A 64 0.50 21.31 -5.92
CA ASN A 64 -0.21 21.25 -7.21
C ASN A 64 -1.48 20.37 -7.15
N LEU A 65 -1.57 19.40 -6.23
CA LEU A 65 -2.78 18.60 -6.06
C LEU A 65 -3.97 19.46 -5.61
N GLN A 66 -3.72 20.44 -4.75
CA GLN A 66 -4.75 21.38 -4.29
C GLN A 66 -5.24 22.27 -5.44
N GLU A 67 -4.34 22.72 -6.33
CA GLU A 67 -4.69 23.48 -7.53
C GLU A 67 -5.58 22.67 -8.50
N LEU A 68 -5.39 21.35 -8.54
CA LEU A 68 -6.22 20.41 -9.30
C LEU A 68 -7.53 20.02 -8.59
N GLY A 69 -7.84 20.64 -7.44
CA GLY A 69 -9.02 20.31 -6.65
C GLY A 69 -8.91 19.03 -5.83
N ILE A 70 -7.74 18.39 -5.78
CA ILE A 70 -7.51 17.17 -5.01
C ILE A 70 -7.06 17.57 -3.60
N GLY A 71 -8.00 17.62 -2.67
CA GLY A 71 -7.73 17.90 -1.27
C GLY A 71 -6.96 16.77 -0.58
N LYS A 72 -6.32 17.09 0.55
CA LYS A 72 -5.53 16.14 1.34
C LYS A 72 -6.33 14.91 1.78
N GLU A 73 -7.59 15.08 2.16
CA GLU A 73 -8.47 13.98 2.57
C GLU A 73 -8.79 13.04 1.39
N MET A 74 -9.13 13.60 0.22
CA MET A 74 -9.37 12.82 -0.99
C MET A 74 -8.14 11.99 -1.39
N PHE A 75 -6.96 12.57 -1.27
CA PHE A 75 -5.69 11.89 -1.53
C PHE A 75 -5.45 10.73 -0.54
N LYS A 76 -5.78 10.94 0.72
CA LYS A 76 -5.72 9.93 1.76
C LYS A 76 -6.72 8.80 1.51
N ASP A 77 -7.97 9.13 1.16
CA ASP A 77 -9.03 8.16 0.86
C ASP A 77 -8.65 7.29 -0.35
N LEU A 78 -8.12 7.88 -1.41
CA LEU A 78 -7.62 7.14 -2.57
C LEU A 78 -6.53 6.14 -2.16
N THR A 79 -5.59 6.58 -1.32
CA THR A 79 -4.51 5.70 -0.83
C THR A 79 -5.07 4.55 0.01
N ILE A 80 -6.09 4.80 0.84
CA ILE A 80 -6.78 3.79 1.63
C ILE A 80 -7.45 2.75 0.71
N GLU A 81 -8.21 3.19 -0.29
CA GLU A 81 -8.92 2.29 -1.19
C GLU A 81 -7.95 1.43 -2.01
N LEU A 82 -6.90 2.01 -2.56
CA LEU A 82 -5.85 1.25 -3.26
C LEU A 82 -5.23 0.18 -2.35
N SER A 83 -4.93 0.54 -1.10
CA SER A 83 -4.37 -0.40 -0.11
C SER A 83 -5.33 -1.54 0.22
N ARG A 84 -6.63 -1.24 0.37
CA ARG A 84 -7.66 -2.26 0.60
C ARG A 84 -7.77 -3.26 -0.55
N HIS A 85 -7.66 -2.80 -1.79
CA HIS A 85 -7.67 -3.68 -2.96
C HIS A 85 -6.44 -4.59 -3.00
N ILE A 86 -5.26 -4.09 -2.68
CA ILE A 86 -4.04 -4.91 -2.59
C ILE A 86 -4.23 -6.01 -1.53
N LEU A 87 -4.68 -5.62 -0.33
CA LEU A 87 -4.89 -6.56 0.77
C LEU A 87 -5.98 -7.60 0.43
N LYS A 88 -7.11 -7.17 -0.15
CA LYS A 88 -8.19 -8.08 -0.59
C LYS A 88 -7.70 -9.11 -1.61
N ALA A 89 -6.77 -8.73 -2.48
CA ALA A 89 -6.15 -9.61 -3.45
C ALA A 89 -4.99 -10.45 -2.87
N ASN A 90 -4.82 -10.50 -1.55
CA ASN A 90 -3.73 -11.18 -0.84
C ASN A 90 -2.33 -10.66 -1.18
N GLY A 91 -2.22 -9.41 -1.61
CA GLY A 91 -0.94 -8.77 -1.86
C GLY A 91 -0.31 -8.22 -0.58
N ARG A 92 0.99 -8.02 -0.61
CA ARG A 92 1.78 -7.40 0.44
C ARG A 92 2.21 -6.00 0.02
N MET A 93 1.93 -5.01 0.83
CA MET A 93 2.31 -3.63 0.57
C MET A 93 3.78 -3.38 0.94
N ILE A 94 4.47 -2.56 0.14
CA ILE A 94 5.81 -2.04 0.46
C ILE A 94 5.74 -0.52 0.46
N TYR A 95 6.26 0.10 1.51
CA TYR A 95 6.37 1.55 1.62
C TYR A 95 7.68 1.96 2.30
N GLY A 96 8.23 3.09 1.91
CA GLY A 96 9.41 3.68 2.57
C GLY A 96 8.99 4.96 3.28
N GLY A 97 8.77 4.89 4.58
CA GLY A 97 8.31 6.03 5.36
C GLY A 97 8.85 6.03 6.78
N ASN A 98 8.87 7.23 7.36
CA ASN A 98 9.12 7.38 8.78
C ASN A 98 7.94 6.80 9.60
N LEU A 99 8.16 6.61 10.89
CA LEU A 99 7.17 6.05 11.81
C LEU A 99 6.36 7.16 12.52
N ASP A 100 6.15 8.29 11.86
CA ASP A 100 5.39 9.42 12.42
C ASP A 100 3.94 9.03 12.67
N LYS A 101 3.39 9.59 13.75
CA LYS A 101 2.06 9.24 14.25
C LYS A 101 0.95 9.45 13.22
N ASP A 102 1.04 10.51 12.42
CA ASP A 102 0.02 10.90 11.46
C ASP A 102 0.46 10.66 10.00
N GLY A 103 1.50 9.84 9.79
CA GLY A 103 2.05 9.51 8.48
C GLY A 103 1.36 8.32 7.82
N PHE A 104 1.62 8.13 6.53
CA PHE A 104 1.10 6.99 5.77
C PHE A 104 1.54 5.64 6.32
N THR A 105 2.71 5.53 6.96
CA THR A 105 3.14 4.29 7.62
C THR A 105 2.15 3.85 8.70
N THR A 106 1.65 4.80 9.49
CA THR A 106 0.63 4.52 10.52
C THR A 106 -0.70 4.09 9.89
N LEU A 107 -1.11 4.73 8.81
CA LEU A 107 -2.30 4.36 8.04
C LEU A 107 -2.20 2.92 7.51
N PHE A 108 -1.11 2.57 6.86
CA PHE A 108 -0.88 1.21 6.33
C PHE A 108 -0.80 0.16 7.42
N ARG A 109 -0.20 0.51 8.57
CA ARG A 109 -0.21 -0.35 9.77
C ARG A 109 -1.64 -0.67 10.21
N ASP A 110 -2.47 0.35 10.36
CA ASP A 110 -3.83 0.19 10.86
C ASP A 110 -4.70 -0.63 9.89
N LEU A 111 -4.55 -0.42 8.59
CA LEU A 111 -5.20 -1.23 7.56
C LEU A 111 -4.74 -2.69 7.60
N SER A 112 -3.44 -2.93 7.71
CA SER A 112 -2.87 -4.28 7.78
C SER A 112 -3.34 -5.03 9.03
N TYR A 113 -3.40 -4.34 10.17
CA TYR A 113 -3.92 -4.89 11.41
C TYR A 113 -5.41 -5.25 11.30
N GLN A 114 -6.23 -4.33 10.80
CA GLN A 114 -7.68 -4.56 10.61
C GLN A 114 -7.95 -5.71 9.66
N TYR A 115 -7.22 -5.80 8.56
CA TYR A 115 -7.35 -6.88 7.60
C TYR A 115 -6.96 -8.22 8.23
N GLY A 116 -5.83 -8.31 8.89
CA GLY A 116 -5.36 -9.51 9.57
C GLY A 116 -6.29 -10.02 10.68
N GLN A 117 -7.04 -9.13 11.35
CA GLN A 117 -8.04 -9.53 12.35
C GLN A 117 -9.28 -10.15 11.69
N LYS A 118 -9.73 -9.64 10.55
CA LYS A 118 -10.91 -10.14 9.84
C LYS A 118 -10.69 -11.53 9.26
N GLU A 119 -9.56 -11.73 8.63
CA GLU A 119 -9.28 -12.96 7.88
C GLU A 119 -8.94 -14.16 8.78
N LYS A 120 -8.83 -13.98 10.12
CA LYS A 120 -8.34 -15.02 11.04
C LYS A 120 -7.09 -15.72 10.49
N ALA A 121 -6.35 -14.98 9.65
CA ALA A 121 -5.24 -15.50 8.90
C ALA A 121 -4.17 -16.03 9.83
N ASP A 122 -3.44 -17.01 9.36
CA ASP A 122 -2.29 -17.60 10.02
C ASP A 122 -1.44 -16.51 10.69
N SER A 123 -1.09 -16.69 11.95
CA SER A 123 -0.42 -15.67 12.77
C SER A 123 0.89 -15.13 12.16
N ASN A 124 1.41 -15.84 11.15
CA ASN A 124 2.70 -15.56 10.52
C ASN A 124 2.60 -14.76 9.21
N VAL A 125 1.41 -14.38 8.74
CA VAL A 125 1.28 -13.61 7.49
C VAL A 125 1.49 -12.13 7.78
N GLU A 126 2.51 -11.55 7.15
CA GLU A 126 2.80 -10.12 7.16
C GLU A 126 2.21 -9.46 5.92
N TYR A 127 1.45 -8.38 6.11
CA TYR A 127 0.75 -7.68 5.03
C TYR A 127 1.44 -6.42 4.57
N PHE A 128 2.46 -5.96 5.31
CA PHE A 128 3.11 -4.70 5.04
C PHE A 128 4.59 -4.71 5.41
N ASP A 129 5.45 -4.32 4.48
CA ASP A 129 6.89 -4.07 4.68
C ASP A 129 7.14 -2.56 4.71
N ASN A 130 7.60 -2.03 5.83
CA ASN A 130 8.03 -0.65 5.93
C ASN A 130 9.55 -0.54 5.94
N TYR A 131 10.09 0.13 4.93
CA TYR A 131 11.52 0.39 4.82
C TYR A 131 11.88 1.69 5.55
N LEU A 132 12.91 1.61 6.39
CA LEU A 132 13.48 2.73 7.12
C LEU A 132 14.90 2.99 6.60
N SER A 133 15.19 4.25 6.25
CA SER A 133 16.52 4.64 5.81
C SER A 133 17.41 5.04 6.98
N TRP A 134 18.72 4.88 6.84
CA TRP A 134 19.70 5.55 7.69
C TRP A 134 19.62 7.09 7.51
N PRO A 135 19.76 7.88 8.56
CA PRO A 135 19.96 7.51 9.97
C PRO A 135 18.66 7.38 10.77
N LEU A 136 17.49 7.49 10.13
CA LEU A 136 16.19 7.56 10.81
C LEU A 136 15.90 6.35 11.67
N TYR A 137 16.26 5.16 11.24
CA TYR A 137 16.00 3.95 12.00
C TYR A 137 16.76 3.91 13.35
N ASN A 138 17.89 4.61 13.48
CA ASN A 138 18.65 4.68 14.73
C ASN A 138 17.96 5.56 15.80
N ASN A 139 16.94 6.35 15.41
CA ASN A 139 16.15 7.16 16.34
C ASN A 139 14.82 6.48 16.74
N VAL A 140 14.58 5.26 16.28
CA VAL A 140 13.33 4.56 16.59
C VAL A 140 13.42 3.87 17.93
N THR A 141 12.51 4.21 18.85
CA THR A 141 12.49 3.61 20.19
C THR A 141 11.94 2.19 20.17
N THR A 142 12.37 1.36 21.12
CA THR A 142 11.89 -0.02 21.26
C THR A 142 10.36 -0.11 21.41
N SER A 143 9.74 0.87 22.07
CA SER A 143 8.28 0.92 22.22
C SER A 143 7.56 1.13 20.89
N VAL A 144 8.11 1.95 20.01
CA VAL A 144 7.59 2.15 18.64
C VAL A 144 7.76 0.87 17.83
N ILE A 145 8.94 0.25 17.86
CA ILE A 145 9.20 -1.01 17.17
C ILE A 145 8.20 -2.08 17.60
N ALA A 146 8.02 -2.28 18.92
CA ALA A 146 7.08 -3.27 19.45
C ALA A 146 5.64 -3.03 18.97
N LYS A 147 5.20 -1.77 18.91
CA LYS A 147 3.87 -1.40 18.41
C LYS A 147 3.67 -1.80 16.95
N PHE A 148 4.69 -1.64 16.11
CA PHE A 148 4.61 -2.02 14.70
C PHE A 148 4.65 -3.54 14.51
N LEU A 149 5.56 -4.24 15.18
CA LEU A 149 5.67 -5.70 15.08
C LEU A 149 4.37 -6.41 15.51
N ASN A 150 3.70 -5.92 16.52
CA ASN A 150 2.40 -6.47 16.95
C ASN A 150 1.26 -6.25 15.93
N SER A 151 1.49 -5.47 14.88
CA SER A 151 0.49 -5.12 13.87
C SER A 151 0.70 -5.87 12.53
N ARG A 152 1.44 -6.96 12.51
CA ARG A 152 1.77 -7.76 11.30
C ARG A 152 2.50 -6.95 10.23
N ILE A 153 3.45 -6.17 10.67
CA ILE A 153 4.31 -5.33 9.85
C ILE A 153 5.74 -5.76 10.01
N ASN A 154 6.42 -5.87 8.90
CA ASN A 154 7.85 -6.06 8.88
C ASN A 154 8.55 -4.70 8.76
N LEU A 155 9.42 -4.39 9.71
CA LEU A 155 10.28 -3.22 9.67
C LEU A 155 11.62 -3.61 9.05
N ILE A 156 11.94 -3.03 7.89
CA ILE A 156 13.17 -3.32 7.15
C ILE A 156 14.10 -2.14 7.27
N TYR A 157 15.24 -2.36 7.91
CA TYR A 157 16.32 -1.39 8.00
C TYR A 157 17.15 -1.45 6.72
N ALA A 158 16.94 -0.45 5.86
CA ALA A 158 17.61 -0.40 4.57
C ALA A 158 19.13 -0.20 4.74
N THR A 159 19.90 -0.84 3.91
CA THR A 159 21.35 -0.66 3.87
C THR A 159 21.67 0.81 3.61
N PRO A 160 22.51 1.45 4.42
CA PRO A 160 22.93 2.83 4.20
C PRO A 160 23.54 3.04 2.81
N GLY A 161 23.50 4.28 2.33
CA GLY A 161 24.12 4.62 1.05
C GLY A 161 25.63 4.54 1.07
N ASP A 162 26.23 4.46 -0.09
CA ASP A 162 27.69 4.33 -0.33
C ASP A 162 28.54 5.43 0.29
N LYS A 163 27.95 6.58 0.61
CA LYS A 163 28.63 7.72 1.27
C LYS A 163 28.70 7.59 2.79
N VAL A 164 28.06 6.59 3.38
CA VAL A 164 28.05 6.36 4.83
C VAL A 164 29.10 5.31 5.19
N HIS A 165 30.00 5.62 6.11
CA HIS A 165 31.00 4.66 6.58
C HIS A 165 30.38 3.67 7.56
N ASN A 166 30.85 2.44 7.56
CA ASN A 166 30.35 1.38 8.43
C ASN A 166 30.36 1.75 9.92
N SER A 167 31.35 2.54 10.35
CA SER A 167 31.44 3.05 11.72
C SER A 167 30.31 4.00 12.13
N GLU A 168 29.57 4.56 11.17
CA GLU A 168 28.48 5.50 11.41
C GLU A 168 27.11 4.81 11.42
N TYR A 169 27.01 3.51 11.09
CA TYR A 169 25.74 2.82 10.90
C TYR A 169 24.88 2.77 12.16
N GLY A 170 25.50 2.67 13.34
CA GLY A 170 24.80 2.57 14.63
C GLY A 170 24.32 3.91 15.19
N ASP A 171 24.76 5.03 14.64
CA ASP A 171 24.53 6.34 15.21
C ASP A 171 23.36 7.07 14.54
N TYR A 172 22.53 7.74 15.36
CA TYR A 172 21.60 8.74 14.84
C TYR A 172 22.30 10.08 14.70
N ILE A 173 22.51 10.50 13.47
CA ILE A 173 23.15 11.77 13.15
C ILE A 173 22.12 12.65 12.41
N LYS A 174 21.73 13.76 13.04
CA LYS A 174 20.80 14.73 12.41
C LYS A 174 21.51 15.41 11.22
N PRO A 175 20.93 15.40 10.01
CA PRO A 175 21.56 15.92 8.80
C PRO A 175 21.56 17.46 8.77
N THR A 176 22.41 18.09 9.59
CA THR A 176 22.54 19.56 9.71
C THR A 176 23.53 20.16 8.70
N THR A 177 24.60 19.45 8.40
CA THR A 177 25.64 19.90 7.44
C THR A 177 25.33 19.40 6.02
N LEU A 178 25.97 20.01 5.02
CA LEU A 178 25.84 19.59 3.62
C LEU A 178 26.30 18.14 3.44
N GLU A 179 27.42 17.74 4.04
CA GLU A 179 27.94 16.39 3.98
C GLU A 179 26.93 15.37 4.53
N LEU A 180 26.35 15.61 5.71
CA LEU A 180 25.35 14.74 6.32
C LEU A 180 24.07 14.66 5.49
N ARG A 181 23.66 15.75 4.86
CA ARG A 181 22.52 15.77 3.93
C ARG A 181 22.81 14.91 2.69
N LEU A 182 24.02 14.92 2.17
CA LEU A 182 24.42 14.06 1.06
C LEU A 182 24.46 12.58 1.45
N LYS A 183 24.98 12.25 2.63
CA LYS A 183 24.93 10.89 3.20
C LYS A 183 23.49 10.41 3.37
N TYR A 184 22.60 11.27 3.88
CA TYR A 184 21.20 10.95 4.03
C TYR A 184 20.51 10.75 2.67
N ALA A 185 20.75 11.62 1.69
CA ALA A 185 20.20 11.48 0.34
C ALA A 185 20.66 10.20 -0.35
N SER A 186 21.94 9.82 -0.19
CA SER A 186 22.49 8.54 -0.66
C SER A 186 21.76 7.36 -0.01
N SER A 187 21.50 7.41 1.29
CA SER A 187 20.79 6.36 2.02
C SER A 187 19.31 6.26 1.62
N LEU A 188 18.64 7.38 1.37
CA LEU A 188 17.29 7.37 0.79
C LEU A 188 17.25 6.74 -0.60
N THR A 189 18.28 7.01 -1.41
CA THR A 189 18.41 6.40 -2.75
C THR A 189 18.61 4.90 -2.65
N SER A 190 19.51 4.45 -1.76
CA SER A 190 19.72 3.02 -1.46
C SER A 190 18.44 2.33 -1.02
N MET A 191 17.72 2.92 -0.07
CA MET A 191 16.42 2.41 0.39
C MET A 191 15.42 2.26 -0.76
N ARG A 192 15.27 3.29 -1.60
CA ARG A 192 14.35 3.27 -2.74
C ARG A 192 14.72 2.18 -3.74
N LYS A 193 16.02 1.96 -3.99
CA LYS A 193 16.51 0.88 -4.86
C LYS A 193 16.13 -0.48 -4.29
N GLN A 194 16.37 -0.73 -3.01
CA GLN A 194 15.99 -1.97 -2.33
C GLN A 194 14.47 -2.21 -2.37
N MET A 195 13.66 -1.16 -2.21
CA MET A 195 12.21 -1.26 -2.35
C MET A 195 11.78 -1.64 -3.77
N ILE A 196 12.42 -1.08 -4.80
CA ILE A 196 12.13 -1.40 -6.20
C ILE A 196 12.49 -2.85 -6.49
N GLU A 197 13.66 -3.29 -6.07
CA GLU A 197 14.15 -4.66 -6.26
C GLU A 197 13.28 -5.70 -5.53
N SER A 198 12.63 -5.30 -4.43
CA SER A 198 11.75 -6.16 -3.64
C SER A 198 10.31 -6.20 -4.14
N SER A 199 9.90 -5.30 -5.02
CA SER A 199 8.51 -5.18 -5.49
C SER A 199 8.35 -5.69 -6.92
N VAL A 200 7.22 -6.36 -7.19
CA VAL A 200 6.86 -6.80 -8.55
C VAL A 200 6.13 -5.72 -9.34
N ALA A 201 5.52 -4.76 -8.64
CA ALA A 201 4.84 -3.60 -9.22
C ALA A 201 4.89 -2.42 -8.26
N ARG A 202 4.66 -1.20 -8.77
CA ARG A 202 4.61 0.02 -7.98
C ARG A 202 3.42 0.89 -8.37
N ILE A 203 2.70 1.36 -7.37
CA ILE A 203 1.65 2.35 -7.49
C ILE A 203 2.20 3.70 -7.02
N ILE A 204 2.03 4.73 -7.84
CA ILE A 204 2.44 6.10 -7.53
C ILE A 204 1.18 6.93 -7.37
N VAL A 205 1.02 7.54 -6.21
CA VAL A 205 -0.11 8.41 -5.86
C VAL A 205 0.41 9.82 -5.60
N GLY A 206 0.01 10.76 -6.44
CA GLY A 206 0.53 12.12 -6.40
C GLY A 206 1.95 12.24 -6.99
N GLY A 207 2.64 13.30 -6.65
CA GLY A 207 3.97 13.61 -7.14
C GLY A 207 4.11 15.07 -7.53
N LYS A 208 5.35 15.52 -7.70
CA LYS A 208 5.64 16.82 -8.34
C LYS A 208 5.76 16.58 -9.85
N VAL A 209 5.07 17.39 -10.60
CA VAL A 209 5.29 17.55 -12.04
C VAL A 209 6.51 18.43 -12.23
#